data_91572563859783e1a76bbf32e55079bc
#
_entry.id   91572563859783e1a76bbf32e55079bc
#
_cell.length_a   1.000
_cell.length_b   1.000
_cell.length_c   1.000
_cell.angle_alpha   90.00
_cell.angle_beta   90.00
_cell.angle_gamma   90.00
#
_symmetry.space_group_name_H-M   'P 1'
#
loop_
_entity.id
_entity.type
_entity.pdbx_description
1 polymer ?
#
loop_
_entity_poly.entity_id
_entity_poly.type
_entity_poly.pdbx_seq_one_letter_code
_entity_poly.pdbx_strand_id
1 'polypeptide(L)'
;MKKILYIATIGFTLLTSSCNDFLDRQVPQGIVTGDQIASPEYVDNLVISAYAIWATGDDINSSFSLWNYDVRSDDCYKGGSGTEDGGVFNALEISKGINTTDWNINDIWKRLYQCITRANTALQSLDLMDEKTYPLKDQRIAEMRFLRGHAHFMLKELFKKIVIVNDENMDPDAYNKLSNTTYTNNEQWQKIADDFQFAYDNLPEVQIEKGRPAQAAAAAYLAKTYLYKAYRQDGADNALTGINEEDLKQVVKYTDPLIMAKGGYGLETDYSMNFLPQYENGAESVWAIQYSINDGTYNGNLNWGMGLTTPQILGCCDFHKPSQNLVNAFKTDSQGKPLFSTYDNENYEVATDNVDPRLFHTVGMPGFPYKYNE
;
A
#
# COMPACT_ATOMS: atom_id res chain seq x y z
N MET A 1 -54.93 19.32 -56.69
CA MET A 1 -55.05 18.19 -55.72
C MET A 1 -53.97 17.11 -55.89
N LYS A 2 -53.71 16.60 -57.10
CA LYS A 2 -52.67 15.53 -57.28
C LYS A 2 -51.25 15.95 -56.90
N LYS A 3 -50.82 17.22 -57.15
CA LYS A 3 -49.49 17.71 -56.78
C LYS A 3 -49.28 17.86 -55.26
N ILE A 4 -50.33 18.18 -54.52
CA ILE A 4 -50.29 18.29 -53.06
C ILE A 4 -50.17 16.91 -52.40
N LEU A 5 -50.82 15.90 -53.01
CA LEU A 5 -50.75 14.55 -52.52
C LEU A 5 -49.32 13.95 -52.66
N TYR A 6 -48.61 14.23 -53.78
CA TYR A 6 -47.23 13.79 -54.00
C TYR A 6 -46.24 14.42 -53.00
N ILE A 7 -46.44 15.71 -52.68
CA ILE A 7 -45.59 16.41 -51.71
C ILE A 7 -45.82 15.85 -50.31
N ALA A 8 -47.07 15.53 -49.93
CA ALA A 8 -47.41 14.91 -48.67
C ALA A 8 -46.85 13.45 -48.54
N THR A 9 -46.86 12.70 -49.62
CA THR A 9 -46.32 11.32 -49.63
C THR A 9 -44.79 11.30 -49.55
N ILE A 10 -44.09 12.23 -50.25
CA ILE A 10 -42.63 12.36 -50.16
C ILE A 10 -42.23 12.89 -48.79
N GLY A 11 -42.95 13.81 -48.18
CA GLY A 11 -42.72 14.30 -46.82
C GLY A 11 -42.89 13.20 -45.76
N PHE A 12 -43.84 12.29 -45.93
CA PHE A 12 -44.08 11.19 -44.98
C PHE A 12 -43.03 10.08 -45.09
N THR A 13 -42.51 9.77 -46.30
CA THR A 13 -41.44 8.79 -46.49
C THR A 13 -40.08 9.31 -45.99
N LEU A 14 -39.84 10.63 -45.94
CA LEU A 14 -38.64 11.23 -45.36
C LEU A 14 -38.67 11.22 -43.83
N LEU A 15 -39.84 11.16 -43.21
CA LEU A 15 -39.96 11.07 -41.74
C LEU A 15 -39.79 9.63 -41.18
N THR A 16 -39.88 8.58 -42.03
CA THR A 16 -39.70 7.20 -41.62
C THR A 16 -38.25 6.71 -41.77
N SER A 17 -37.35 7.48 -42.37
CA SER A 17 -35.92 7.21 -42.43
C SER A 17 -35.14 7.82 -41.26
N SER A 18 -35.85 8.24 -40.21
CA SER A 18 -35.23 8.78 -39.01
C SER A 18 -34.54 7.68 -38.21
N CYS A 19 -33.26 7.57 -38.39
CA CYS A 19 -32.26 7.33 -37.35
C CYS A 19 -32.58 6.21 -36.34
N ASN A 20 -32.58 4.95 -36.76
CA ASN A 20 -32.29 3.88 -35.81
C ASN A 20 -30.90 4.04 -35.20
N ASP A 21 -29.92 4.45 -35.99
CA ASP A 21 -28.54 4.74 -35.51
C ASP A 21 -28.41 5.84 -34.45
N PHE A 22 -29.39 6.76 -34.35
CA PHE A 22 -29.31 7.82 -33.30
C PHE A 22 -29.79 7.35 -31.93
N LEU A 23 -30.69 6.38 -31.89
CA LEU A 23 -31.19 5.78 -30.65
C LEU A 23 -30.33 4.59 -30.20
N ASP A 24 -29.64 3.94 -31.14
CA ASP A 24 -28.62 2.90 -30.84
C ASP A 24 -27.26 3.52 -30.47
N ARG A 25 -27.18 4.86 -30.38
CA ARG A 25 -25.94 5.55 -30.10
C ARG A 25 -25.52 5.47 -28.65
N GLN A 26 -24.40 4.82 -28.55
CA GLN A 26 -23.38 5.02 -27.53
C GLN A 26 -23.94 4.98 -26.11
N VAL A 27 -23.65 3.89 -25.49
CA VAL A 27 -23.54 3.84 -24.03
C VAL A 27 -22.99 5.18 -23.55
N PRO A 28 -23.70 5.92 -22.71
CA PRO A 28 -23.22 7.21 -22.20
C PRO A 28 -21.78 7.06 -21.70
N GLN A 29 -20.97 8.09 -21.93
CA GLN A 29 -19.58 8.10 -21.52
C GLN A 29 -19.46 7.69 -20.04
N GLY A 30 -18.76 6.59 -19.75
CA GLY A 30 -18.62 6.04 -18.39
C GLY A 30 -19.56 4.89 -18.04
N ILE A 31 -20.47 4.45 -18.96
CA ILE A 31 -21.21 3.19 -18.80
C ILE A 31 -20.52 2.12 -19.62
N VAL A 32 -20.17 1.03 -18.99
CA VAL A 32 -19.53 -0.13 -19.61
C VAL A 32 -20.58 -1.21 -19.84
N THR A 33 -20.64 -1.77 -21.04
CA THR A 33 -21.55 -2.87 -21.38
C THR A 33 -20.99 -4.21 -20.88
N GLY A 34 -21.87 -5.23 -20.73
CA GLY A 34 -21.45 -6.56 -20.31
C GLY A 34 -20.34 -7.15 -21.18
N ASP A 35 -20.40 -6.95 -22.52
CA ASP A 35 -19.37 -7.42 -23.45
C ASP A 35 -18.04 -6.70 -23.28
N GLN A 36 -18.05 -5.43 -22.92
CA GLN A 36 -16.84 -4.65 -22.63
C GLN A 36 -16.18 -5.09 -21.32
N ILE A 37 -16.98 -5.40 -20.29
CA ILE A 37 -16.48 -5.88 -18.99
C ILE A 37 -15.67 -7.18 -19.14
N ALA A 38 -16.06 -8.03 -20.07
CA ALA A 38 -15.41 -9.29 -20.39
C ALA A 38 -14.35 -9.19 -21.52
N SER A 39 -13.82 -7.99 -21.81
CA SER A 39 -12.75 -7.83 -22.80
C SER A 39 -11.37 -7.78 -22.14
N PRO A 40 -10.30 -8.35 -22.76
CA PRO A 40 -8.95 -8.29 -22.24
C PRO A 40 -8.47 -6.87 -21.94
N GLU A 41 -8.75 -5.91 -22.82
CA GLU A 41 -8.36 -4.51 -22.65
C GLU A 41 -9.03 -3.87 -21.42
N TYR A 42 -10.30 -4.16 -21.19
CA TYR A 42 -11.01 -3.63 -20.04
C TYR A 42 -10.49 -4.23 -18.72
N VAL A 43 -10.20 -5.53 -18.72
CA VAL A 43 -9.61 -6.22 -17.57
C VAL A 43 -8.22 -5.65 -17.24
N ASP A 44 -7.37 -5.43 -18.25
CA ASP A 44 -6.07 -4.81 -18.05
C ASP A 44 -6.19 -3.40 -17.45
N ASN A 45 -7.16 -2.60 -17.87
CA ASN A 45 -7.42 -1.28 -17.31
C ASN A 45 -7.88 -1.36 -15.85
N LEU A 46 -8.68 -2.35 -15.46
CA LEU A 46 -9.07 -2.57 -14.07
C LEU A 46 -7.88 -3.00 -13.21
N VAL A 47 -7.05 -3.92 -13.71
CA VAL A 47 -5.82 -4.33 -13.05
C VAL A 47 -4.89 -3.13 -12.83
N ILE A 48 -4.65 -2.32 -13.85
CA ILE A 48 -3.85 -1.08 -13.74
C ILE A 48 -4.47 -0.11 -12.73
N SER A 49 -5.81 0.05 -12.75
CA SER A 49 -6.51 0.90 -11.79
C SER A 49 -6.31 0.46 -10.34
N ALA A 50 -6.19 -0.86 -10.09
CA ALA A 50 -5.91 -1.40 -8.76
C ALA A 50 -4.47 -1.11 -8.30
N TYR A 51 -3.51 -0.99 -9.21
CA TYR A 51 -2.15 -0.51 -8.89
C TYR A 51 -2.09 1.02 -8.73
N ALA A 52 -2.72 1.75 -9.63
CA ALA A 52 -2.63 3.20 -9.70
C ALA A 52 -3.04 3.89 -8.40
N ILE A 53 -4.05 3.35 -7.68
CA ILE A 53 -4.52 3.95 -6.43
C ILE A 53 -3.45 3.97 -5.33
N TRP A 54 -2.41 3.16 -5.41
CA TRP A 54 -1.33 3.12 -4.43
C TRP A 54 -0.33 4.27 -4.58
N ALA A 55 -0.34 4.98 -5.71
CA ALA A 55 0.65 5.99 -6.05
C ALA A 55 0.06 7.32 -6.52
N THR A 56 -1.25 7.56 -6.37
CA THR A 56 -1.90 8.77 -6.85
C THR A 56 -2.13 9.79 -5.74
N GLY A 57 -1.60 11.00 -5.90
CA GLY A 57 -1.97 12.19 -5.13
C GLY A 57 -1.63 12.15 -3.64
N ASP A 58 -2.56 12.60 -2.80
CA ASP A 58 -2.45 12.64 -1.32
C ASP A 58 -2.67 11.26 -0.67
N ASP A 59 -2.22 10.20 -1.32
CA ASP A 59 -2.65 8.86 -1.07
C ASP A 59 -1.86 8.14 0.02
N ILE A 60 -2.20 6.86 0.18
CA ILE A 60 -1.83 5.91 1.23
C ILE A 60 -0.32 5.86 1.49
N ASN A 61 0.49 6.14 0.47
CA ASN A 61 1.95 6.17 0.56
C ASN A 61 2.53 7.59 0.48
N SER A 62 1.71 8.62 0.60
CA SER A 62 2.24 9.95 0.87
C SER A 62 2.90 9.99 2.25
N SER A 63 3.80 10.94 2.49
CA SER A 63 4.40 11.12 3.79
C SER A 63 3.36 11.28 4.90
N PHE A 64 2.21 11.90 4.62
CA PHE A 64 1.13 12.03 5.58
C PHE A 64 0.57 10.67 6.03
N SER A 65 0.50 9.69 5.14
CA SER A 65 0.09 8.34 5.54
C SER A 65 1.14 7.63 6.38
N LEU A 66 2.41 7.73 6.00
CA LEU A 66 3.52 7.14 6.76
C LEU A 66 3.63 7.76 8.15
N TRP A 67 3.39 9.05 8.30
CA TRP A 67 3.41 9.70 9.62
C TRP A 67 2.35 9.16 10.58
N ASN A 68 1.26 8.60 10.09
CA ASN A 68 0.29 7.90 10.95
C ASN A 68 0.89 6.67 11.63
N TYR A 69 1.95 6.09 11.08
CA TYR A 69 2.69 4.98 11.69
C TYR A 69 3.80 5.50 12.60
N ASP A 70 4.70 6.31 12.07
CA ASP A 70 5.97 6.66 12.70
C ASP A 70 5.83 7.61 13.89
N VAL A 71 4.96 8.62 13.79
CA VAL A 71 4.73 9.56 14.90
C VAL A 71 4.08 8.91 16.14
N ARG A 72 3.58 7.68 16.01
CA ARG A 72 3.03 6.87 17.12
C ARG A 72 4.09 6.04 17.81
N SER A 73 5.29 6.01 17.27
CA SER A 73 6.46 5.38 17.87
C SER A 73 7.32 6.41 18.59
N ASP A 74 8.35 5.94 19.30
CA ASP A 74 9.35 6.79 19.93
C ASP A 74 10.48 7.17 18.95
N ASP A 75 10.40 6.79 17.69
CA ASP A 75 11.47 6.99 16.69
C ASP A 75 11.45 8.38 16.06
N CYS A 76 10.29 9.03 16.00
CA CYS A 76 10.22 10.37 15.43
C CYS A 76 9.22 11.30 16.14
N TYR A 77 9.45 12.58 15.97
CA TYR A 77 8.50 13.64 16.32
C TYR A 77 7.75 14.10 15.09
N LYS A 78 6.52 14.57 15.28
CA LYS A 78 5.76 15.22 14.22
C LYS A 78 6.55 16.38 13.58
N GLY A 79 7.26 17.19 14.38
CA GLY A 79 8.00 18.36 13.90
C GLY A 79 7.10 19.53 13.51
N GLY A 80 7.46 20.25 12.44
CA GLY A 80 6.77 21.46 11.99
C GLY A 80 7.04 22.67 12.90
N SER A 81 6.28 23.75 12.72
CA SER A 81 6.48 25.03 13.43
C SER A 81 5.82 25.10 14.82
N GLY A 82 5.15 24.05 15.27
CA GLY A 82 4.48 23.98 16.58
C GLY A 82 3.37 22.94 16.61
N THR A 83 2.72 22.79 17.78
CA THR A 83 1.69 21.75 17.99
C THR A 83 0.47 21.87 17.07
N GLU A 84 0.14 23.08 16.65
CA GLU A 84 -1.01 23.35 15.76
C GLU A 84 -0.68 23.08 14.29
N ASP A 85 0.58 23.11 13.91
CA ASP A 85 1.05 22.82 12.57
C ASP A 85 1.01 21.29 12.35
N GLY A 86 0.00 20.79 11.63
CA GLY A 86 -0.28 19.36 11.56
C GLY A 86 -0.81 18.78 12.89
N GLY A 87 -1.71 19.48 13.57
CA GLY A 87 -2.23 19.15 14.90
C GLY A 87 -2.80 17.73 15.02
N VAL A 88 -3.34 17.15 13.96
CA VAL A 88 -3.81 15.75 13.94
C VAL A 88 -2.65 14.75 14.13
N PHE A 89 -1.46 15.04 13.64
CA PHE A 89 -0.27 14.21 13.87
C PHE A 89 0.30 14.43 15.27
N ASN A 90 0.19 15.65 15.81
CA ASN A 90 0.53 15.89 17.21
C ASN A 90 -0.37 15.09 18.16
N ALA A 91 -1.67 14.98 17.85
CA ALA A 91 -2.59 14.15 18.62
C ALA A 91 -2.18 12.66 18.62
N LEU A 92 -1.69 12.15 17.48
CA LEU A 92 -1.14 10.79 17.37
C LEU A 92 0.15 10.61 18.19
N GLU A 93 1.10 11.56 18.07
CA GLU A 93 2.37 11.53 18.79
C GLU A 93 2.18 11.47 20.31
N ILE A 94 1.30 12.30 20.86
CA ILE A 94 1.03 12.32 22.30
C ILE A 94 -0.07 11.35 22.74
N SER A 95 -0.63 10.58 21.81
CA SER A 95 -1.74 9.63 22.03
C SER A 95 -2.95 10.26 22.73
N LYS A 96 -3.25 11.53 22.43
CA LYS A 96 -4.33 12.28 23.10
C LYS A 96 -5.08 13.18 22.14
N GLY A 97 -6.41 13.17 22.25
CA GLY A 97 -7.28 14.01 21.42
C GLY A 97 -7.51 13.49 20.00
N ILE A 98 -7.26 12.21 19.76
CA ILE A 98 -7.53 11.55 18.49
C ILE A 98 -9.03 11.40 18.29
N ASN A 99 -9.55 11.85 17.15
CA ASN A 99 -10.97 11.75 16.81
C ASN A 99 -11.18 10.92 15.55
N THR A 100 -12.32 10.24 15.49
CA THR A 100 -12.71 9.46 14.29
C THR A 100 -12.98 10.32 13.06
N THR A 101 -13.11 11.62 13.23
CA THR A 101 -13.31 12.61 12.16
C THR A 101 -12.02 13.26 11.70
N ASP A 102 -10.87 12.95 12.32
CA ASP A 102 -9.57 13.46 11.91
C ASP A 102 -9.27 12.99 10.49
N TRP A 103 -8.97 13.94 9.60
CA TRP A 103 -8.86 13.70 8.16
C TRP A 103 -7.77 12.66 7.83
N ASN A 104 -6.64 12.69 8.49
CA ASN A 104 -5.52 11.78 8.26
C ASN A 104 -5.89 10.31 8.53
N ILE A 105 -6.64 10.03 9.60
CA ILE A 105 -7.12 8.69 9.96
C ILE A 105 -8.25 8.26 9.02
N ASN A 106 -9.18 9.18 8.75
CA ASN A 106 -10.35 8.93 7.90
C ASN A 106 -9.94 8.65 6.46
N ASP A 107 -8.98 9.44 5.94
CA ASP A 107 -8.53 9.29 4.56
C ASP A 107 -7.77 7.98 4.35
N ILE A 108 -6.88 7.58 5.26
CA ILE A 108 -6.19 6.30 5.12
C ILE A 108 -7.16 5.10 5.20
N TRP A 109 -8.15 5.16 6.11
CA TRP A 109 -9.22 4.16 6.17
C TRP A 109 -9.97 4.05 4.84
N LYS A 110 -10.49 5.17 4.36
CA LYS A 110 -11.25 5.27 3.11
C LYS A 110 -10.43 4.77 1.91
N ARG A 111 -9.18 5.22 1.81
CA ARG A 111 -8.30 4.88 0.68
C ARG A 111 -7.94 3.41 0.64
N LEU A 112 -7.64 2.79 1.79
CA LEU A 112 -7.36 1.36 1.84
C LEU A 112 -8.58 0.53 1.43
N TYR A 113 -9.80 0.93 1.80
CA TYR A 113 -11.01 0.26 1.29
C TYR A 113 -11.26 0.53 -0.20
N GLN A 114 -10.85 1.67 -0.72
CA GLN A 114 -10.86 1.89 -2.17
C GLN A 114 -9.89 0.96 -2.91
N CYS A 115 -8.70 0.68 -2.33
CA CYS A 115 -7.77 -0.33 -2.88
C CYS A 115 -8.43 -1.71 -2.93
N ILE A 116 -9.08 -2.13 -1.85
CA ILE A 116 -9.81 -3.39 -1.77
C ILE A 116 -10.92 -3.44 -2.83
N THR A 117 -11.70 -2.38 -2.96
CA THR A 117 -12.78 -2.30 -3.96
C THR A 117 -12.25 -2.43 -5.37
N ARG A 118 -11.16 -1.73 -5.73
CA ARG A 118 -10.57 -1.82 -7.06
C ARG A 118 -10.01 -3.21 -7.34
N ALA A 119 -9.35 -3.84 -6.37
CA ALA A 119 -8.87 -5.20 -6.49
C ALA A 119 -10.04 -6.19 -6.71
N ASN A 120 -11.13 -6.07 -5.93
CA ASN A 120 -12.32 -6.90 -6.08
C ASN A 120 -13.02 -6.69 -7.44
N THR A 121 -13.12 -5.44 -7.92
CA THR A 121 -13.67 -5.15 -9.23
C THR A 121 -12.85 -5.81 -10.36
N ALA A 122 -11.52 -5.77 -10.25
CA ALA A 122 -10.65 -6.46 -11.20
C ALA A 122 -10.80 -7.98 -11.11
N LEU A 123 -10.93 -8.55 -9.90
CA LEU A 123 -11.17 -9.99 -9.71
C LEU A 123 -12.49 -10.44 -10.33
N GLN A 124 -13.59 -9.71 -10.13
CA GLN A 124 -14.88 -9.99 -10.79
C GLN A 124 -14.76 -10.05 -12.30
N SER A 125 -14.03 -9.10 -12.90
CA SER A 125 -13.84 -9.05 -14.34
C SER A 125 -12.92 -10.19 -14.83
N LEU A 126 -11.87 -10.51 -14.06
CA LEU A 126 -10.96 -11.62 -14.34
C LEU A 126 -11.69 -12.98 -14.31
N ASP A 127 -12.65 -13.17 -13.39
CA ASP A 127 -13.46 -14.39 -13.32
C ASP A 127 -14.25 -14.66 -14.60
N LEU A 128 -14.67 -13.61 -15.30
CA LEU A 128 -15.39 -13.71 -16.57
C LEU A 128 -14.50 -14.03 -17.77
N MET A 129 -13.18 -13.94 -17.63
CA MET A 129 -12.24 -14.18 -18.73
C MET A 129 -12.02 -15.67 -18.99
N ASP A 130 -11.87 -16.04 -20.25
CA ASP A 130 -11.40 -17.35 -20.67
C ASP A 130 -9.85 -17.33 -20.74
N GLU A 131 -9.20 -18.36 -20.21
CA GLU A 131 -7.74 -18.48 -20.17
C GLU A 131 -7.09 -18.48 -21.56
N LYS A 132 -7.80 -18.94 -22.60
CA LYS A 132 -7.29 -18.92 -23.99
C LYS A 132 -7.24 -17.51 -24.56
N THR A 133 -8.21 -16.67 -24.18
CA THR A 133 -8.27 -15.27 -24.63
C THR A 133 -7.47 -14.34 -23.75
N TYR A 134 -7.22 -14.74 -22.49
CA TYR A 134 -6.43 -13.98 -21.51
C TYR A 134 -5.47 -14.89 -20.73
N PRO A 135 -4.34 -15.27 -21.33
CA PRO A 135 -3.38 -16.22 -20.74
C PRO A 135 -2.77 -15.79 -19.41
N LEU A 136 -2.83 -14.50 -19.06
CA LEU A 136 -2.34 -13.96 -17.79
C LEU A 136 -3.38 -14.00 -16.66
N LYS A 137 -4.55 -14.60 -16.88
CA LYS A 137 -5.67 -14.61 -15.93
C LYS A 137 -5.23 -14.97 -14.51
N ASP A 138 -4.66 -16.14 -14.32
CA ASP A 138 -4.28 -16.66 -13.00
C ASP A 138 -3.23 -15.77 -12.31
N GLN A 139 -2.25 -15.29 -13.08
CA GLN A 139 -1.25 -14.37 -12.56
C GLN A 139 -1.88 -13.06 -12.12
N ARG A 140 -2.81 -12.47 -12.89
CA ARG A 140 -3.50 -11.23 -12.53
C ARG A 140 -4.44 -11.42 -11.34
N ILE A 141 -5.10 -12.56 -11.22
CA ILE A 141 -5.87 -12.92 -10.01
C ILE A 141 -4.93 -12.92 -8.78
N ALA A 142 -3.76 -13.55 -8.90
CA ALA A 142 -2.79 -13.62 -7.82
C ALA A 142 -2.27 -12.21 -7.43
N GLU A 143 -2.01 -11.33 -8.40
CA GLU A 143 -1.64 -9.94 -8.16
C GLU A 143 -2.75 -9.17 -7.43
N MET A 144 -4.00 -9.30 -7.85
CA MET A 144 -5.13 -8.62 -7.21
C MET A 144 -5.37 -9.13 -5.78
N ARG A 145 -5.23 -10.42 -5.56
CA ARG A 145 -5.25 -11.01 -4.22
C ARG A 145 -4.13 -10.47 -3.33
N PHE A 146 -2.91 -10.33 -3.86
CA PHE A 146 -1.81 -9.70 -3.14
C PHE A 146 -2.14 -8.26 -2.74
N LEU A 147 -2.62 -7.43 -3.67
CA LEU A 147 -2.98 -6.03 -3.39
C LEU A 147 -4.12 -5.92 -2.37
N ARG A 148 -5.13 -6.79 -2.45
CA ARG A 148 -6.22 -6.86 -1.47
C ARG A 148 -5.73 -7.25 -0.09
N GLY A 149 -4.89 -8.27 -0.02
CA GLY A 149 -4.24 -8.71 1.21
C GLY A 149 -3.39 -7.61 1.83
N HIS A 150 -2.61 -6.88 1.01
CA HIS A 150 -1.80 -5.75 1.47
C HIS A 150 -2.64 -4.62 2.06
N ALA A 151 -3.76 -4.25 1.41
CA ALA A 151 -4.66 -3.23 1.92
C ALA A 151 -5.30 -3.64 3.27
N HIS A 152 -5.77 -4.89 3.38
CA HIS A 152 -6.29 -5.41 4.64
C HIS A 152 -5.20 -5.49 5.73
N PHE A 153 -3.96 -5.83 5.35
CA PHE A 153 -2.84 -5.88 6.29
C PHE A 153 -2.56 -4.48 6.88
N MET A 154 -2.45 -3.45 6.05
CA MET A 154 -2.25 -2.07 6.51
C MET A 154 -3.41 -1.57 7.38
N LEU A 155 -4.66 -1.86 6.99
CA LEU A 155 -5.83 -1.58 7.83
C LEU A 155 -5.69 -2.26 9.20
N LYS A 156 -5.23 -3.51 9.24
CA LYS A 156 -5.12 -4.29 10.46
C LYS A 156 -4.00 -3.79 11.38
N GLU A 157 -2.91 -3.28 10.82
CA GLU A 157 -1.84 -2.63 11.59
C GLU A 157 -2.31 -1.35 12.27
N LEU A 158 -3.10 -0.52 11.57
CA LEU A 158 -3.58 0.77 12.08
C LEU A 158 -4.84 0.65 12.95
N PHE A 159 -5.75 -0.26 12.55
CA PHE A 159 -7.07 -0.40 13.17
C PHE A 159 -7.27 -1.85 13.63
N LYS A 160 -7.33 -2.09 14.91
CA LYS A 160 -7.42 -3.45 15.47
C LYS A 160 -8.55 -4.30 14.88
N LYS A 161 -9.74 -3.69 14.70
CA LYS A 161 -10.93 -4.35 14.16
C LYS A 161 -11.31 -3.73 12.84
N ILE A 162 -11.22 -4.52 11.78
CA ILE A 162 -11.48 -4.08 10.41
C ILE A 162 -12.63 -4.89 9.79
N VAL A 163 -13.24 -4.36 8.75
CA VAL A 163 -14.18 -5.09 7.92
C VAL A 163 -13.40 -5.86 6.86
N ILE A 164 -13.49 -7.17 6.86
CA ILE A 164 -12.85 -8.01 5.83
C ILE A 164 -13.80 -8.14 4.63
N VAL A 165 -13.34 -7.72 3.47
CA VAL A 165 -14.05 -7.79 2.18
C VAL A 165 -13.21 -8.62 1.21
N ASN A 166 -13.25 -9.94 1.37
CA ASN A 166 -12.43 -10.90 0.63
C ASN A 166 -13.22 -11.81 -0.32
N ASP A 167 -14.49 -11.50 -0.53
CA ASP A 167 -15.34 -12.14 -1.53
C ASP A 167 -15.77 -11.08 -2.55
N GLU A 168 -15.17 -11.14 -3.72
CA GLU A 168 -15.43 -10.22 -4.84
C GLU A 168 -16.83 -10.38 -5.44
N ASN A 169 -17.44 -11.55 -5.29
CA ASN A 169 -18.75 -11.87 -5.81
C ASN A 169 -19.86 -11.80 -4.76
N MET A 170 -19.58 -11.17 -3.63
CA MET A 170 -20.52 -11.04 -2.52
C MET A 170 -21.79 -10.30 -2.94
N ASP A 171 -22.94 -10.88 -2.59
CA ASP A 171 -24.23 -10.23 -2.77
C ASP A 171 -24.29 -8.87 -2.05
N PRO A 172 -24.85 -7.81 -2.67
CA PRO A 172 -24.93 -6.47 -2.08
C PRO A 172 -25.60 -6.43 -0.71
N ASP A 173 -26.61 -7.27 -0.46
CA ASP A 173 -27.27 -7.35 0.84
C ASP A 173 -26.38 -8.01 1.90
N ALA A 174 -25.56 -8.96 1.51
CA ALA A 174 -24.53 -9.55 2.37
C ALA A 174 -23.42 -8.56 2.67
N TYR A 175 -22.95 -7.82 1.65
CA TYR A 175 -21.96 -6.77 1.79
C TYR A 175 -22.38 -5.70 2.81
N ASN A 176 -23.62 -5.24 2.73
CA ASN A 176 -24.18 -4.23 3.64
C ASN A 176 -24.31 -4.71 5.09
N LYS A 177 -24.24 -6.01 5.35
CA LYS A 177 -24.28 -6.63 6.69
C LYS A 177 -22.89 -6.89 7.27
N LEU A 178 -21.81 -6.68 6.49
CA LEU A 178 -20.47 -6.86 6.99
C LEU A 178 -20.19 -5.87 8.15
N SER A 179 -19.52 -6.39 9.15
CA SER A 179 -19.12 -5.62 10.33
C SER A 179 -17.65 -5.94 10.67
N ASN A 180 -17.00 -5.02 11.36
CA ASN A 180 -15.67 -5.25 11.92
C ASN A 180 -15.66 -6.28 13.06
N THR A 181 -16.81 -6.79 13.46
CA THR A 181 -17.00 -7.86 14.43
C THR A 181 -17.46 -9.18 13.80
N THR A 182 -17.60 -9.26 12.48
CA THR A 182 -17.98 -10.48 11.76
C THR A 182 -16.96 -11.61 12.00
N TYR A 183 -15.68 -11.26 12.08
CA TYR A 183 -14.58 -12.19 12.33
C TYR A 183 -13.83 -11.81 13.60
N THR A 184 -13.37 -12.83 14.34
CA THR A 184 -12.43 -12.65 15.45
C THR A 184 -11.10 -12.07 14.96
N ASN A 185 -10.29 -11.55 15.88
CA ASN A 185 -8.96 -11.03 15.54
C ASN A 185 -8.10 -12.04 14.78
N ASN A 186 -8.09 -13.29 15.25
CA ASN A 186 -7.32 -14.36 14.62
C ASN A 186 -7.86 -14.75 13.23
N GLU A 187 -9.18 -14.78 13.05
CA GLU A 187 -9.80 -15.04 11.74
C GLU A 187 -9.51 -13.93 10.74
N GLN A 188 -9.49 -12.66 11.18
CA GLN A 188 -9.11 -11.55 10.32
C GLN A 188 -7.66 -11.71 9.80
N TRP A 189 -6.71 -12.06 10.67
CA TRP A 189 -5.34 -12.36 10.25
C TRP A 189 -5.27 -13.56 9.30
N GLN A 190 -6.08 -14.61 9.54
CA GLN A 190 -6.12 -15.75 8.63
C GLN A 190 -6.65 -15.38 7.24
N LYS A 191 -7.71 -14.57 7.16
CA LYS A 191 -8.24 -14.08 5.88
C LYS A 191 -7.21 -13.26 5.08
N ILE A 192 -6.38 -12.48 5.76
CA ILE A 192 -5.27 -11.76 5.15
C ILE A 192 -4.20 -12.74 4.65
N ALA A 193 -3.85 -13.74 5.46
CA ALA A 193 -2.90 -14.78 5.09
C ALA A 193 -3.39 -15.60 3.88
N ASP A 194 -4.70 -15.87 3.78
CA ASP A 194 -5.28 -16.65 2.67
C ASP A 194 -5.11 -15.91 1.31
N ASP A 195 -5.21 -14.59 1.29
CA ASP A 195 -4.94 -13.80 0.07
C ASP A 195 -3.45 -13.85 -0.31
N PHE A 196 -2.55 -13.71 0.65
CA PHE A 196 -1.12 -13.83 0.38
C PHE A 196 -0.68 -15.27 0.07
N GLN A 197 -1.34 -16.28 0.64
CA GLN A 197 -1.06 -17.69 0.30
C GLN A 197 -1.42 -17.97 -1.15
N PHE A 198 -2.61 -17.53 -1.59
CA PHE A 198 -3.00 -17.66 -2.98
C PHE A 198 -1.99 -16.96 -3.92
N ALA A 199 -1.57 -15.76 -3.54
CA ALA A 199 -0.55 -15.02 -4.29
C ALA A 199 0.78 -15.78 -4.33
N TYR A 200 1.24 -16.32 -3.23
CA TYR A 200 2.48 -17.12 -3.16
C TYR A 200 2.43 -18.35 -4.08
N ASP A 201 1.29 -19.03 -4.13
CA ASP A 201 1.13 -20.27 -4.90
C ASP A 201 1.02 -20.02 -6.41
N ASN A 202 0.61 -18.80 -6.84
CA ASN A 202 0.27 -18.51 -8.23
C ASN A 202 1.10 -17.38 -8.88
N LEU A 203 1.88 -16.61 -8.11
CA LEU A 203 2.78 -15.61 -8.68
C LEU A 203 4.06 -16.25 -9.20
N PRO A 204 4.65 -15.69 -10.28
CA PRO A 204 5.94 -16.16 -10.78
C PRO A 204 7.08 -15.84 -9.78
N GLU A 205 8.15 -16.63 -9.83
CA GLU A 205 9.35 -16.37 -9.03
C GLU A 205 9.99 -14.99 -9.37
N VAL A 206 9.89 -14.57 -10.63
CA VAL A 206 10.41 -13.29 -11.13
C VAL A 206 9.34 -12.59 -11.95
N GLN A 207 9.10 -11.31 -11.67
CA GLN A 207 8.25 -10.43 -12.49
C GLN A 207 9.09 -9.64 -13.50
N ILE A 208 8.59 -9.54 -14.73
CA ILE A 208 9.23 -8.74 -15.78
C ILE A 208 8.96 -7.24 -15.54
N GLU A 209 7.72 -6.91 -15.19
CA GLU A 209 7.29 -5.52 -14.94
C GLU A 209 7.58 -5.13 -13.49
N LYS A 210 8.40 -4.10 -13.32
CA LYS A 210 8.67 -3.54 -11.98
C LYS A 210 7.39 -3.00 -11.34
N GLY A 211 7.29 -3.15 -10.01
CA GLY A 211 6.08 -2.77 -9.26
C GLY A 211 5.01 -3.86 -9.19
N ARG A 212 5.09 -4.93 -9.98
CA ARG A 212 4.24 -6.10 -9.79
C ARG A 212 4.83 -7.05 -8.75
N PRO A 213 4.03 -7.60 -7.83
CA PRO A 213 4.54 -8.53 -6.83
C PRO A 213 4.95 -9.86 -7.46
N ALA A 214 6.10 -10.38 -7.05
CA ALA A 214 6.56 -11.73 -7.33
C ALA A 214 6.28 -12.65 -6.14
N GLN A 215 6.55 -13.94 -6.29
CA GLN A 215 6.38 -14.95 -5.22
C GLN A 215 7.07 -14.55 -3.91
N ALA A 216 8.28 -13.99 -3.99
CA ALA A 216 9.03 -13.53 -2.82
C ALA A 216 8.31 -12.42 -2.04
N ALA A 217 7.60 -11.51 -2.71
CA ALA A 217 6.80 -10.48 -2.06
C ALA A 217 5.64 -11.09 -1.26
N ALA A 218 4.96 -12.08 -1.84
CA ALA A 218 3.89 -12.79 -1.15
C ALA A 218 4.43 -13.59 0.06
N ALA A 219 5.60 -14.23 -0.07
CA ALA A 219 6.27 -14.92 1.04
C ALA A 219 6.62 -13.96 2.18
N ALA A 220 7.18 -12.80 1.88
CA ALA A 220 7.51 -11.79 2.88
C ALA A 220 6.27 -11.32 3.67
N TYR A 221 5.15 -11.06 2.97
CA TYR A 221 3.90 -10.69 3.62
C TYR A 221 3.23 -11.85 4.38
N LEU A 222 3.36 -13.08 3.91
CA LEU A 222 2.94 -14.27 4.69
C LEU A 222 3.73 -14.36 6.00
N ALA A 223 5.05 -14.25 5.94
CA ALA A 223 5.88 -14.26 7.15
C ALA A 223 5.46 -13.16 8.12
N LYS A 224 5.29 -11.93 7.64
CA LYS A 224 4.86 -10.80 8.46
C LYS A 224 3.46 -11.03 9.04
N THR A 225 2.51 -11.50 8.23
CA THR A 225 1.13 -11.78 8.67
C THR A 225 1.08 -12.86 9.74
N TYR A 226 1.81 -13.96 9.56
CA TYR A 226 1.88 -15.04 10.56
C TYR A 226 2.62 -14.61 11.83
N LEU A 227 3.60 -13.69 11.74
CA LEU A 227 4.24 -13.12 12.91
C LEU A 227 3.22 -12.34 13.76
N TYR A 228 2.47 -11.42 13.15
CA TYR A 228 1.40 -10.71 13.87
C TYR A 228 0.32 -11.64 14.41
N LYS A 229 -0.07 -12.65 13.62
CA LYS A 229 -1.06 -13.65 14.03
C LYS A 229 -0.56 -14.52 15.18
N ALA A 230 0.72 -14.87 15.23
CA ALA A 230 1.31 -15.71 16.27
C ALA A 230 1.19 -15.07 17.66
N TYR A 231 1.37 -13.78 17.76
CA TYR A 231 1.23 -13.01 19.00
C TYR A 231 -0.24 -12.65 19.23
N ARG A 232 -0.94 -13.47 20.03
CA ARG A 232 -2.39 -13.33 20.30
C ARG A 232 -2.68 -12.10 21.13
N GLN A 233 -3.16 -11.03 20.52
CA GLN A 233 -3.56 -9.79 21.16
C GLN A 233 -5.09 -9.73 21.34
N ASP A 234 -5.66 -10.75 21.96
CA ASP A 234 -7.11 -10.91 22.15
C ASP A 234 -7.60 -10.40 23.50
N GLY A 235 -6.68 -10.03 24.39
CA GLY A 235 -7.00 -9.47 25.70
C GLY A 235 -7.56 -8.04 25.65
N ALA A 236 -8.08 -7.56 26.77
CA ALA A 236 -8.41 -6.16 26.95
C ALA A 236 -7.15 -5.31 26.68
N ASP A 237 -7.34 -4.13 26.13
CA ASP A 237 -6.26 -3.17 25.84
C ASP A 237 -5.12 -3.75 24.95
N ASN A 238 -5.46 -4.70 24.07
CA ASN A 238 -4.52 -5.42 23.20
C ASN A 238 -3.47 -6.26 23.98
N ALA A 239 -3.75 -6.62 25.20
CA ALA A 239 -2.85 -7.46 25.99
C ALA A 239 -2.57 -8.79 25.27
N LEU A 240 -1.30 -9.19 25.32
CA LEU A 240 -0.86 -10.48 24.80
C LEU A 240 -1.45 -11.61 25.66
N THR A 241 -2.21 -12.52 25.03
CA THR A 241 -2.81 -13.66 25.69
C THR A 241 -2.06 -14.97 25.47
N GLY A 242 -1.11 -14.98 24.54
CA GLY A 242 -0.25 -16.12 24.25
C GLY A 242 0.49 -15.98 22.92
N ILE A 243 1.43 -16.90 22.71
CA ILE A 243 2.20 -17.02 21.46
C ILE A 243 1.87 -18.38 20.83
N ASN A 244 1.52 -18.40 19.56
CA ASN A 244 1.20 -19.62 18.84
C ASN A 244 2.40 -20.10 18.03
N GLU A 245 2.93 -21.27 18.41
CA GLU A 245 4.14 -21.86 17.80
C GLU A 245 3.90 -22.32 16.35
N GLU A 246 2.69 -22.79 16.00
CA GLU A 246 2.41 -23.23 14.63
C GLU A 246 2.41 -22.06 13.65
N ASP A 247 1.90 -20.89 14.07
CA ASP A 247 2.01 -19.67 13.27
C ASP A 247 3.48 -19.22 13.15
N LEU A 248 4.31 -19.34 14.20
CA LEU A 248 5.76 -19.07 14.12
C LEU A 248 6.50 -20.03 13.17
N LYS A 249 6.08 -21.28 13.07
CA LYS A 249 6.63 -22.21 12.07
C LYS A 249 6.33 -21.73 10.63
N GLN A 250 5.16 -21.12 10.40
CA GLN A 250 4.87 -20.51 9.09
C GLN A 250 5.80 -19.31 8.82
N VAL A 251 6.12 -18.51 9.84
CA VAL A 251 7.12 -17.42 9.69
C VAL A 251 8.44 -18.00 9.19
N VAL A 252 8.96 -19.03 9.85
CA VAL A 252 10.23 -19.69 9.46
C VAL A 252 10.15 -20.24 8.03
N LYS A 253 9.02 -20.87 7.67
CA LYS A 253 8.81 -21.41 6.32
C LYS A 253 8.92 -20.33 5.24
N TYR A 254 8.28 -19.18 5.42
CA TYR A 254 8.22 -18.13 4.40
C TYR A 254 9.40 -17.14 4.45
N THR A 255 10.28 -17.25 5.44
CA THR A 255 11.57 -16.54 5.50
C THR A 255 12.74 -17.40 5.00
N ASP A 256 12.49 -18.54 4.34
CA ASP A 256 13.54 -19.38 3.76
C ASP A 256 14.34 -18.53 2.72
N PRO A 257 15.68 -18.40 2.90
CA PRO A 257 16.53 -17.65 2.00
C PRO A 257 16.45 -18.11 0.54
N LEU A 258 16.09 -19.37 0.29
CA LEU A 258 15.95 -19.90 -1.08
C LEU A 258 14.81 -19.23 -1.85
N ILE A 259 13.75 -18.76 -1.17
CA ILE A 259 12.65 -18.04 -1.82
C ILE A 259 13.16 -16.70 -2.36
N MET A 260 13.95 -15.98 -1.58
CA MET A 260 14.54 -14.71 -1.99
C MET A 260 15.58 -14.92 -3.12
N ALA A 261 16.43 -15.93 -2.99
CA ALA A 261 17.44 -16.24 -4.00
C ALA A 261 16.85 -16.59 -5.37
N LYS A 262 15.74 -17.32 -5.42
CA LYS A 262 15.02 -17.65 -6.67
C LYS A 262 14.44 -16.41 -7.35
N GLY A 263 13.98 -15.42 -6.59
CA GLY A 263 13.54 -14.12 -7.09
C GLY A 263 14.68 -13.20 -7.52
N GLY A 264 15.93 -13.59 -7.28
CA GLY A 264 17.12 -12.77 -7.55
C GLY A 264 17.37 -11.68 -6.51
N TYR A 265 16.74 -11.79 -5.33
CA TYR A 265 16.89 -10.83 -4.24
C TYR A 265 18.05 -11.19 -3.30
N GLY A 266 18.68 -10.16 -2.73
CA GLY A 266 19.78 -10.29 -1.79
C GLY A 266 20.10 -8.94 -1.17
N LEU A 267 21.13 -8.89 -0.32
CA LEU A 267 21.57 -7.64 0.26
C LEU A 267 22.40 -6.84 -0.76
N GLU A 268 22.22 -5.52 -0.75
CA GLU A 268 23.08 -4.61 -1.48
C GLU A 268 24.51 -4.61 -0.92
N THR A 269 25.49 -4.34 -1.76
CA THR A 269 26.90 -4.28 -1.34
C THR A 269 27.21 -3.09 -0.45
N ASP A 270 26.44 -2.02 -0.57
CA ASP A 270 26.50 -0.83 0.26
C ASP A 270 25.06 -0.45 0.67
N TYR A 271 24.85 -0.23 1.96
CA TYR A 271 23.56 0.11 2.52
C TYR A 271 22.91 1.35 1.87
N SER A 272 23.73 2.33 1.46
CA SER A 272 23.24 3.55 0.82
C SER A 272 22.54 3.30 -0.52
N MET A 273 22.86 2.21 -1.21
CA MET A 273 22.25 1.86 -2.51
C MET A 273 20.72 1.72 -2.41
N ASN A 274 20.21 1.33 -1.25
CA ASN A 274 18.77 1.23 -1.02
C ASN A 274 18.02 2.57 -1.11
N PHE A 275 18.71 3.71 -1.03
CA PHE A 275 18.11 5.04 -0.93
C PHE A 275 18.51 6.00 -2.07
N LEU A 276 19.32 5.54 -3.01
CA LEU A 276 19.81 6.38 -4.09
C LEU A 276 19.06 6.08 -5.40
N PRO A 277 18.57 7.10 -6.13
CA PRO A 277 17.75 6.92 -7.33
C PRO A 277 18.41 6.06 -8.43
N GLN A 278 19.74 6.11 -8.56
CA GLN A 278 20.48 5.31 -9.55
C GLN A 278 20.45 3.80 -9.29
N TYR A 279 20.02 3.38 -8.10
CA TYR A 279 19.89 1.97 -7.68
C TYR A 279 18.44 1.55 -7.46
N GLU A 280 17.48 2.29 -8.00
CA GLU A 280 16.06 1.95 -7.91
C GLU A 280 15.80 0.51 -8.35
N ASN A 281 14.91 -0.17 -7.61
CA ASN A 281 14.58 -1.57 -7.82
C ASN A 281 15.81 -2.51 -7.77
N GLY A 282 16.77 -2.19 -6.90
CA GLY A 282 17.97 -2.99 -6.64
C GLY A 282 17.69 -4.33 -5.95
N ALA A 283 18.75 -5.00 -5.50
CA ALA A 283 18.69 -6.38 -5.01
C ALA A 283 17.82 -6.54 -3.74
N GLU A 284 17.72 -5.52 -2.87
CA GLU A 284 16.87 -5.55 -1.67
C GLU A 284 15.42 -5.14 -1.93
N SER A 285 15.09 -4.59 -3.09
CA SER A 285 13.74 -4.13 -3.42
C SER A 285 12.84 -5.29 -3.84
N VAL A 286 12.28 -5.99 -2.87
CA VAL A 286 11.43 -7.18 -3.09
C VAL A 286 10.11 -6.81 -3.76
N TRP A 287 9.50 -5.71 -3.36
CA TRP A 287 8.33 -5.11 -4.01
C TRP A 287 8.23 -3.64 -3.63
N ALA A 288 8.04 -2.79 -4.63
CA ALA A 288 7.96 -1.35 -4.46
C ALA A 288 6.87 -0.75 -5.36
N ILE A 289 6.11 0.20 -4.81
CA ILE A 289 5.20 1.01 -5.59
C ILE A 289 6.02 1.98 -6.43
N GLN A 290 5.77 1.97 -7.74
CA GLN A 290 6.54 2.77 -8.68
C GLN A 290 5.98 4.19 -8.75
N TYR A 291 6.79 5.17 -8.39
CA TYR A 291 6.51 6.59 -8.58
C TYR A 291 7.16 7.08 -9.87
N SER A 292 6.63 8.15 -10.44
CA SER A 292 7.12 8.70 -11.71
C SER A 292 7.23 10.22 -11.67
N ILE A 293 8.11 10.76 -12.51
CA ILE A 293 8.30 12.19 -12.72
C ILE A 293 8.02 12.50 -14.19
N ASN A 294 7.18 13.53 -14.44
CA ASN A 294 6.88 13.99 -15.81
C ASN A 294 6.32 12.90 -16.73
N ASP A 295 5.47 12.04 -16.21
CA ASP A 295 4.83 10.92 -16.94
C ASP A 295 3.67 11.36 -17.88
N GLY A 296 3.41 12.65 -18.00
CA GLY A 296 2.37 13.22 -18.84
C GLY A 296 0.98 13.28 -18.19
N THR A 297 0.83 12.82 -16.96
CA THR A 297 -0.41 12.98 -16.19
C THR A 297 -0.42 14.27 -15.38
N TYR A 298 -1.60 14.73 -14.98
CA TYR A 298 -1.75 16.01 -14.25
C TYR A 298 -1.01 16.01 -12.91
N ASN A 299 -1.06 14.92 -12.17
CA ASN A 299 -0.43 14.83 -10.84
C ASN A 299 0.87 14.01 -10.86
N GLY A 300 1.15 13.28 -11.93
CA GLY A 300 2.16 12.23 -11.89
C GLY A 300 1.91 11.21 -10.80
N ASN A 301 2.79 10.27 -10.64
CA ASN A 301 2.84 9.38 -9.49
C ASN A 301 3.94 9.84 -8.54
N LEU A 302 3.76 11.04 -7.94
CA LEU A 302 4.77 11.66 -7.09
C LEU A 302 4.40 11.56 -5.62
N ASN A 303 5.36 11.18 -4.80
CA ASN A 303 5.27 11.35 -3.33
C ASN A 303 5.84 12.72 -2.94
N TRP A 304 5.14 13.80 -3.25
CA TRP A 304 5.57 15.16 -2.96
C TRP A 304 5.69 15.46 -1.46
N GLY A 305 4.95 14.74 -0.64
CA GLY A 305 4.93 14.94 0.80
C GLY A 305 6.28 14.66 1.48
N MET A 306 7.18 13.90 0.86
CA MET A 306 8.52 13.68 1.39
C MET A 306 9.34 14.98 1.49
N GLY A 307 9.06 15.97 0.64
CA GLY A 307 9.68 17.30 0.73
C GLY A 307 9.39 18.03 2.05
N LEU A 308 8.29 17.72 2.73
CA LEU A 308 7.91 18.32 4.01
C LEU A 308 8.82 17.90 5.16
N THR A 309 9.60 16.83 5.01
CA THR A 309 10.56 16.33 6.00
C THR A 309 11.91 17.08 5.97
N THR A 310 12.09 17.96 4.97
CA THR A 310 13.32 18.74 4.84
C THR A 310 13.44 19.75 5.98
N PRO A 311 14.60 19.88 6.64
CA PRO A 311 14.83 20.93 7.63
C PRO A 311 14.58 22.33 7.07
N GLN A 312 14.01 23.23 7.87
CA GLN A 312 13.69 24.60 7.44
C GLN A 312 14.87 25.34 6.82
N ILE A 313 16.07 25.13 7.37
CA ILE A 313 17.30 25.75 6.85
C ILE A 313 17.63 25.30 5.41
N LEU A 314 17.13 24.16 4.99
CA LEU A 314 17.36 23.60 3.65
C LEU A 314 16.15 23.77 2.72
N GLY A 315 15.06 24.33 3.19
CA GLY A 315 13.89 24.60 2.34
C GLY A 315 12.55 24.65 3.06
N CYS A 316 12.08 23.56 3.61
CA CYS A 316 10.77 23.42 4.24
C CYS A 316 10.70 22.03 4.92
N CYS A 317 9.89 21.84 5.78
CA CYS A 317 8.92 22.40 6.67
C CYS A 317 9.15 21.79 8.04
N ASP A 318 10.18 20.96 8.13
CA ASP A 318 10.76 20.43 9.38
C ASP A 318 9.82 19.43 10.09
N PHE A 319 8.99 18.72 9.34
CA PHE A 319 8.17 17.62 9.84
C PHE A 319 8.96 16.32 9.95
N HIS A 320 8.40 15.35 10.68
CA HIS A 320 8.89 13.98 10.78
C HIS A 320 10.36 13.92 11.23
N LYS A 321 10.66 14.61 12.33
CA LYS A 321 12.01 14.69 12.87
C LYS A 321 12.41 13.41 13.60
N PRO A 322 13.65 12.94 13.44
CA PRO A 322 14.15 11.83 14.24
C PRO A 322 14.18 12.20 15.72
N SER A 323 13.84 11.27 16.59
CA SER A 323 13.91 11.43 18.02
C SER A 323 15.31 11.13 18.56
N GLN A 324 15.59 11.56 19.79
CA GLN A 324 16.79 11.15 20.50
C GLN A 324 16.79 9.64 20.77
N ASN A 325 15.61 9.02 20.99
CA ASN A 325 15.49 7.58 21.19
C ASN A 325 15.93 6.80 19.95
N LEU A 326 15.55 7.26 18.75
CA LEU A 326 16.03 6.66 17.51
C LEU A 326 17.56 6.71 17.43
N VAL A 327 18.17 7.88 17.70
CA VAL A 327 19.63 8.03 17.67
C VAL A 327 20.29 7.09 18.69
N ASN A 328 19.75 7.03 19.90
CA ASN A 328 20.25 6.15 20.95
C ASN A 328 20.16 4.67 20.59
N ALA A 329 19.12 4.27 19.85
CA ALA A 329 18.92 2.88 19.41
C ALA A 329 20.04 2.37 18.49
N PHE A 330 20.78 3.26 17.83
CA PHE A 330 21.94 2.90 17.03
C PHE A 330 23.21 2.65 17.86
N LYS A 331 23.22 2.93 19.19
CA LYS A 331 24.39 2.71 20.04
C LYS A 331 24.77 1.23 20.11
N THR A 332 26.06 0.97 20.07
CA THR A 332 26.63 -0.37 20.14
C THR A 332 27.66 -0.49 21.23
N ASP A 333 27.98 -1.72 21.61
CA ASP A 333 29.17 -2.02 22.39
C ASP A 333 30.45 -1.88 21.54
N SER A 334 31.62 -2.08 22.15
CA SER A 334 32.92 -2.03 21.46
C SER A 334 33.10 -3.10 20.37
N GLN A 335 32.22 -4.08 20.30
CA GLN A 335 32.21 -5.15 19.30
C GLN A 335 31.14 -4.92 18.19
N GLY A 336 30.44 -3.81 18.24
CA GLY A 336 29.38 -3.45 17.29
C GLY A 336 28.04 -4.15 17.55
N LYS A 337 27.81 -4.72 18.75
CA LYS A 337 26.52 -5.34 19.09
C LYS A 337 25.56 -4.29 19.68
N PRO A 338 24.26 -4.33 19.29
CA PRO A 338 23.27 -3.39 19.82
C PRO A 338 23.11 -3.45 21.34
N LEU A 339 22.90 -2.31 21.96
CA LEU A 339 22.70 -2.18 23.42
C LEU A 339 21.21 -2.30 23.77
N PHE A 340 20.60 -3.44 23.54
CA PHE A 340 19.13 -3.65 23.66
C PHE A 340 18.52 -3.22 25.01
N SER A 341 19.24 -3.32 26.11
CA SER A 341 18.71 -3.04 27.46
C SER A 341 19.15 -1.72 28.05
N THR A 342 20.07 -1.01 27.41
CA THR A 342 20.75 0.15 28.00
C THR A 342 20.94 1.31 27.01
N TYR A 343 20.47 1.17 25.77
CA TYR A 343 20.68 2.18 24.73
C TYR A 343 20.10 3.55 25.10
N ASP A 344 19.02 3.59 25.86
CA ASP A 344 18.27 4.80 26.27
C ASP A 344 18.61 5.34 27.66
N ASN A 345 19.54 4.69 28.40
CA ASN A 345 19.94 5.15 29.71
C ASN A 345 20.63 6.53 29.69
N GLU A 346 21.37 6.79 28.61
CA GLU A 346 22.07 8.05 28.37
C GLU A 346 21.99 8.41 26.87
N ASN A 347 21.99 9.70 26.56
CA ASN A 347 22.02 10.16 25.19
C ASN A 347 23.32 9.79 24.48
N TYR A 348 23.25 9.56 23.18
CA TYR A 348 24.41 9.31 22.34
C TYR A 348 25.38 10.48 22.38
N GLU A 349 26.64 10.20 22.73
CA GLU A 349 27.75 11.16 22.77
C GLU A 349 28.77 10.81 21.68
N VAL A 350 28.89 11.70 20.69
CA VAL A 350 29.72 11.53 19.48
C VAL A 350 31.20 11.20 19.82
N ALA A 351 31.72 11.76 20.91
CA ALA A 351 33.13 11.62 21.26
C ALA A 351 33.48 10.29 21.92
N THR A 352 32.51 9.60 22.53
CA THR A 352 32.75 8.46 23.42
C THR A 352 32.04 7.19 23.03
N ASP A 353 30.89 7.29 22.37
CA ASP A 353 30.03 6.16 22.11
C ASP A 353 30.32 5.50 20.77
N ASN A 354 30.25 4.18 20.72
CA ASN A 354 30.20 3.43 19.49
C ASN A 354 28.78 3.41 18.94
N VAL A 355 28.65 3.44 17.63
CA VAL A 355 27.36 3.48 16.94
C VAL A 355 27.37 2.66 15.65
N ASP A 356 26.24 2.10 15.31
CA ASP A 356 26.02 1.49 13.99
C ASP A 356 26.14 2.57 12.90
N PRO A 357 26.99 2.39 11.88
CA PRO A 357 27.21 3.40 10.85
C PRO A 357 25.97 3.77 10.03
N ARG A 358 24.93 2.96 10.07
CA ARG A 358 23.62 3.27 9.44
C ARG A 358 22.96 4.50 10.05
N LEU A 359 23.30 4.91 11.26
CA LEU A 359 22.86 6.17 11.85
C LEU A 359 23.10 7.35 10.91
N PHE A 360 24.29 7.44 10.32
CA PHE A 360 24.67 8.55 9.43
C PHE A 360 24.03 8.51 8.04
N HIS A 361 23.33 7.42 7.71
CA HIS A 361 22.46 7.30 6.53
C HIS A 361 21.00 7.63 6.86
N THR A 362 20.62 7.53 8.13
CA THR A 362 19.25 7.68 8.60
C THR A 362 18.97 9.08 9.14
N VAL A 363 19.93 9.67 9.84
CA VAL A 363 19.77 10.94 10.58
C VAL A 363 20.83 11.95 10.17
N GLY A 364 20.39 13.16 9.76
CA GLY A 364 21.27 14.32 9.58
C GLY A 364 21.67 14.89 10.95
N MET A 365 22.90 14.64 11.38
CA MET A 365 23.38 15.04 12.72
C MET A 365 24.26 16.29 12.66
N PRO A 366 24.12 17.21 13.63
CA PRO A 366 25.00 18.37 13.73
C PRO A 366 26.48 17.97 13.82
N GLY A 367 27.32 18.64 13.02
CA GLY A 367 28.77 18.40 13.02
C GLY A 367 29.23 17.24 12.13
N PHE A 368 28.31 16.53 11.49
CA PHE A 368 28.62 15.49 10.50
C PHE A 368 28.31 15.95 9.09
N PRO A 369 29.08 15.52 8.08
CA PRO A 369 28.74 15.75 6.68
C PRO A 369 27.39 15.11 6.33
N TYR A 370 26.57 15.85 5.58
CA TYR A 370 25.36 15.26 4.99
C TYR A 370 25.79 14.35 3.83
N LYS A 371 25.64 13.04 3.99
CA LYS A 371 26.26 12.03 3.10
C LYS A 371 25.86 12.10 1.64
N TYR A 372 24.71 12.67 1.33
CA TYR A 372 24.15 12.67 -0.01
C TYR A 372 24.19 14.03 -0.70
N ASN A 373 24.64 15.04 -0.04
CA ASN A 373 24.82 16.40 -0.56
C ASN A 373 25.85 17.14 0.29
N GLU A 374 27.10 17.05 -0.12
CA GLU A 374 28.23 17.71 0.56
C GLU A 374 28.22 19.23 0.35
#